data_db4b2e85bf427c1f82debb0a855e8b43
#
_entry.id   db4b2e85bf427c1f82debb0a855e8b43
#
_cell.length_a   1.000
_cell.length_b   1.000
_cell.length_c   1.000
_cell.angle_alpha   90.00
_cell.angle_beta   90.00
_cell.angle_gamma   90.00
#
_symmetry.space_group_name_H-M   'P 1'
#
loop_
_entity.id
_entity.type
_entity.pdbx_description
1 polymer ?
#
loop_
_entity_poly.entity_id
_entity_poly.type
_entity_poly.pdbx_seq_one_letter_code
_entity_poly.pdbx_strand_id
1 'polypeptide(L)'
;MSYAKSLQGEDNFLASIIGKADSSEADSLFKIVEPFIESYYPLAVLGLIILAVINVVRAKYFGNIKIQYPGDRIVSIPKGTSILEASQIAKIPHQAVCGGKGRCTTCRIKVISSKGPLPSPNSYEARAIDRVGIEGDVRLACQLRPKGDVSVMPLVNPENSLARATDLSALSGKEKETAILFVDLRDFTKLSEKNLAYDVVYILNKYYSVCGKIIESNSGRLDKFIGDGIMAIFDSENGMGENCKNAVNAASKISENMKSLNGEMKIEFSEDIRFGMGIHAGETIVGLMGYGKTFTETVVGDNVNIASRLEELTKSYTSELVISKYVAEQANLNLDGFDSDLVNIRGRKENLEIFSIKNASEIRL
;
A
#
# COMPACT_ATOMS: atom_id res chain seq x y z
N MET A 1 31.43 34.46 14.21
CA MET A 1 30.39 35.34 14.78
C MET A 1 28.95 34.86 14.52
N SER A 2 28.70 33.81 13.75
CA SER A 2 27.34 33.32 13.43
C SER A 2 26.79 32.27 14.42
N TYR A 3 27.64 31.55 15.14
CA TYR A 3 27.22 30.48 16.06
C TYR A 3 26.75 30.98 17.44
N ALA A 4 27.22 32.13 17.86
CA ALA A 4 26.82 32.73 19.14
C ALA A 4 25.43 33.41 19.10
N LYS A 5 24.90 33.72 17.91
CA LYS A 5 23.55 34.30 17.76
C LYS A 5 22.44 33.26 17.72
N SER A 6 22.73 31.97 17.41
CA SER A 6 21.73 30.94 17.45
C SER A 6 21.44 30.43 18.87
N LEU A 7 22.43 30.47 19.76
CA LEU A 7 22.25 30.08 21.17
C LEU A 7 21.44 31.11 21.99
N GLN A 8 21.49 32.39 21.65
CA GLN A 8 20.64 33.41 22.29
C GLN A 8 19.15 33.30 21.93
N GLY A 9 18.81 32.62 20.81
CA GLY A 9 17.42 32.36 20.42
C GLY A 9 16.79 31.18 21.17
N GLU A 10 17.59 30.18 21.53
CA GLU A 10 17.11 29.00 22.29
C GLU A 10 16.91 29.33 23.78
N ASP A 11 17.75 30.18 24.37
CA ASP A 11 17.58 30.64 25.76
C ASP A 11 16.27 31.42 25.95
N ASN A 12 15.85 32.21 24.97
CA ASN A 12 14.56 32.93 25.02
C ASN A 12 13.35 32.00 24.82
N PHE A 13 13.48 30.90 24.07
CA PHE A 13 12.41 29.93 23.90
C PHE A 13 12.23 29.10 25.17
N LEU A 14 13.31 28.64 25.81
CA LEU A 14 13.25 27.95 27.08
C LEU A 14 12.71 28.82 28.21
N ALA A 15 13.12 30.11 28.25
CA ALA A 15 12.60 31.09 29.19
C ALA A 15 11.09 31.35 29.02
N SER A 16 10.55 31.25 27.80
CA SER A 16 9.11 31.41 27.53
C SER A 16 8.28 30.22 27.98
N ILE A 17 8.85 29.01 28.00
CA ILE A 17 8.21 27.81 28.49
C ILE A 17 8.26 27.68 30.02
N ILE A 18 9.35 28.14 30.63
CA ILE A 18 9.59 28.09 32.08
C ILE A 18 8.93 29.27 32.80
N GLY A 19 8.53 30.33 32.09
CA GLY A 19 8.04 31.61 32.62
C GLY A 19 6.68 31.63 33.34
N LYS A 20 6.20 30.50 33.87
CA LYS A 20 5.01 30.41 34.73
C LYS A 20 5.17 29.59 36.01
N ALA A 21 6.35 29.09 36.31
CA ALA A 21 6.63 28.50 37.62
C ALA A 21 7.31 29.58 38.48
N ASP A 22 6.81 29.75 39.68
CA ASP A 22 7.37 30.68 40.66
C ASP A 22 8.87 30.40 40.81
N SER A 23 9.73 31.32 40.41
CA SER A 23 11.18 31.13 40.29
C SER A 23 11.84 30.71 41.63
N SER A 24 11.20 30.99 42.75
CA SER A 24 11.69 30.64 44.08
C SER A 24 11.46 29.13 44.42
N GLU A 25 10.41 28.53 43.95
CA GLU A 25 10.14 27.07 44.12
C GLU A 25 10.99 26.22 43.17
N ALA A 26 11.18 26.68 41.94
CA ALA A 26 12.03 25.99 40.96
C ALA A 26 13.49 25.97 41.37
N ASP A 27 14.02 27.11 41.86
CA ASP A 27 15.38 27.19 42.38
C ASP A 27 15.61 26.36 43.65
N SER A 28 14.60 26.24 44.51
CA SER A 28 14.69 25.39 45.70
C SER A 28 14.67 23.89 45.36
N LEU A 29 13.87 23.50 44.38
CA LEU A 29 13.85 22.14 43.83
C LEU A 29 15.16 21.79 43.09
N PHE A 30 15.69 22.72 42.31
CA PHE A 30 16.98 22.56 41.64
C PHE A 30 18.13 22.33 42.62
N LYS A 31 18.22 23.08 43.68
CA LYS A 31 19.25 22.92 44.73
C LYS A 31 19.15 21.61 45.48
N ILE A 32 17.96 21.00 45.56
CA ILE A 32 17.77 19.69 46.18
C ILE A 32 18.15 18.56 45.21
N VAL A 33 17.88 18.75 43.91
CA VAL A 33 18.04 17.69 42.88
C VAL A 33 19.45 17.70 42.29
N GLU A 34 20.11 18.88 42.21
CA GLU A 34 21.45 19.08 41.65
C GLU A 34 22.51 18.11 42.23
N PRO A 35 22.67 17.96 43.55
CA PRO A 35 23.66 17.02 44.11
C PRO A 35 23.34 15.55 43.82
N PHE A 36 22.06 15.20 43.63
CA PHE A 36 21.68 13.86 43.23
C PHE A 36 22.01 13.63 41.75
N ILE A 37 21.77 14.59 40.89
CA ILE A 37 22.13 14.50 39.46
C ILE A 37 23.65 14.39 39.33
N GLU A 38 24.40 15.25 39.96
CA GLU A 38 25.87 15.25 39.91
C GLU A 38 26.47 13.91 40.42
N SER A 39 25.86 13.31 41.47
CA SER A 39 26.32 12.06 42.07
C SER A 39 25.95 10.83 41.28
N TYR A 40 24.71 10.78 40.73
CA TYR A 40 24.18 9.57 40.05
C TYR A 40 24.30 9.60 38.54
N TYR A 41 24.39 10.79 37.91
CA TYR A 41 24.53 10.92 36.46
C TYR A 41 25.78 10.16 35.92
N PRO A 42 27.00 10.34 36.49
CA PRO A 42 28.16 9.61 36.02
C PRO A 42 28.03 8.09 36.22
N LEU A 43 27.36 7.64 37.28
CA LEU A 43 27.09 6.22 37.52
C LEU A 43 26.09 5.66 36.50
N ALA A 44 25.05 6.40 36.15
CA ALA A 44 24.08 6.01 35.14
C ALA A 44 24.73 5.95 33.73
N VAL A 45 25.56 6.93 33.39
CA VAL A 45 26.30 6.94 32.12
C VAL A 45 27.29 5.77 32.07
N LEU A 46 28.03 5.51 33.17
CA LEU A 46 28.91 4.36 33.26
C LEU A 46 28.16 3.04 33.11
N GLY A 47 26.98 2.90 33.72
CA GLY A 47 26.12 1.74 33.58
C GLY A 47 25.65 1.50 32.14
N LEU A 48 25.27 2.58 31.44
CA LEU A 48 24.90 2.53 30.02
C LEU A 48 26.09 2.13 29.12
N ILE A 49 27.28 2.65 29.42
CA ILE A 49 28.51 2.29 28.67
C ILE A 49 28.83 0.80 28.92
N ILE A 50 28.76 0.33 30.16
CA ILE A 50 28.98 -1.11 30.49
C ILE A 50 27.97 -1.98 29.77
N LEU A 51 26.68 -1.62 29.78
CA LEU A 51 25.63 -2.33 29.03
C LEU A 51 25.89 -2.36 27.52
N ALA A 52 26.30 -1.25 26.95
CA ALA A 52 26.66 -1.16 25.54
C ALA A 52 27.88 -2.06 25.22
N VAL A 53 28.92 -2.03 26.08
CA VAL A 53 30.10 -2.89 25.93
C VAL A 53 29.73 -4.37 26.06
N ILE A 54 28.90 -4.73 27.04
CA ILE A 54 28.40 -6.11 27.22
C ILE A 54 27.64 -6.57 25.97
N ASN A 55 26.77 -5.72 25.41
CA ASN A 55 26.02 -6.05 24.20
C ASN A 55 26.94 -6.22 22.98
N VAL A 56 27.95 -5.36 22.81
CA VAL A 56 28.94 -5.47 21.73
C VAL A 56 29.78 -6.73 21.89
N VAL A 57 30.23 -7.05 23.12
CA VAL A 57 31.00 -8.27 23.42
C VAL A 57 30.15 -9.53 23.20
N ARG A 58 28.89 -9.54 23.65
CA ARG A 58 27.95 -10.66 23.39
C ARG A 58 27.70 -10.84 21.89
N ALA A 59 27.48 -9.76 21.14
CA ALA A 59 27.30 -9.82 19.69
C ALA A 59 28.55 -10.36 18.98
N LYS A 60 29.76 -9.96 19.43
CA LYS A 60 31.03 -10.35 18.83
C LYS A 60 31.48 -11.78 19.19
N TYR A 61 31.19 -12.26 20.40
CA TYR A 61 31.73 -13.52 20.91
C TYR A 61 30.70 -14.64 21.10
N PHE A 62 29.38 -14.33 21.20
CA PHE A 62 28.33 -15.32 21.45
C PHE A 62 27.45 -15.61 20.24
N GLY A 63 28.04 -16.09 19.16
CA GLY A 63 27.31 -16.88 18.18
C GLY A 63 27.06 -16.26 16.83
N ASN A 64 28.09 -16.15 16.05
CA ASN A 64 27.92 -16.03 14.61
C ASN A 64 27.57 -17.39 14.01
N ILE A 65 26.68 -17.39 13.04
CA ILE A 65 26.34 -18.51 12.17
C ILE A 65 26.85 -18.24 10.77
N LYS A 66 27.16 -19.30 10.05
CA LYS A 66 27.60 -19.22 8.65
C LYS A 66 26.46 -19.58 7.72
N ILE A 67 26.16 -18.69 6.78
CA ILE A 67 25.21 -18.94 5.70
C ILE A 67 26.02 -19.14 4.42
N GLN A 68 25.85 -20.29 3.80
CA GLN A 68 26.45 -20.62 2.51
C GLN A 68 25.42 -20.35 1.39
N TYR A 69 25.84 -19.56 0.43
CA TYR A 69 25.10 -19.26 -0.80
C TYR A 69 25.74 -19.96 -2.01
N PRO A 70 25.06 -20.06 -3.16
CA PRO A 70 25.62 -20.55 -4.41
C PRO A 70 26.93 -19.81 -4.79
N GLY A 71 27.85 -20.52 -5.40
CA GLY A 71 29.19 -19.98 -5.78
C GLY A 71 30.14 -19.83 -4.60
N ASP A 72 30.04 -20.72 -3.61
CA ASP A 72 30.91 -20.81 -2.42
C ASP A 72 31.02 -19.53 -1.58
N ARG A 73 30.01 -18.67 -1.68
CA ARG A 73 29.94 -17.46 -0.85
C ARG A 73 29.46 -17.82 0.55
N ILE A 74 30.30 -17.55 1.55
CA ILE A 74 29.96 -17.77 2.96
C ILE A 74 29.85 -16.42 3.67
N VAL A 75 28.74 -16.22 4.33
CA VAL A 75 28.43 -15.00 5.09
C VAL A 75 28.32 -15.35 6.56
N SER A 76 29.10 -14.68 7.41
CA SER A 76 29.02 -14.86 8.86
C SER A 76 28.20 -13.74 9.47
N ILE A 77 27.11 -14.11 10.16
CA ILE A 77 26.15 -13.17 10.75
C ILE A 77 25.84 -13.54 12.20
N PRO A 78 25.43 -12.56 13.03
CA PRO A 78 24.95 -12.84 14.39
C PRO A 78 23.70 -13.73 14.36
N LYS A 79 23.57 -14.62 15.36
CA LYS A 79 22.32 -15.36 15.57
C LYS A 79 21.14 -14.42 15.74
N GLY A 80 20.00 -14.78 15.14
CA GLY A 80 18.79 -13.95 15.16
C GLY A 80 18.64 -13.04 13.95
N THR A 81 19.65 -12.92 13.06
CA THR A 81 19.55 -12.25 11.77
C THR A 81 18.81 -13.16 10.78
N SER A 82 17.93 -12.58 9.96
CA SER A 82 17.25 -13.33 8.90
C SER A 82 18.17 -13.59 7.71
N ILE A 83 17.84 -14.59 6.91
CA ILE A 83 18.59 -14.87 5.66
C ILE A 83 18.56 -13.67 4.70
N LEU A 84 17.43 -12.94 4.65
CA LEU A 84 17.34 -11.75 3.79
C LEU A 84 18.25 -10.62 4.26
N GLU A 85 18.26 -10.33 5.57
CA GLU A 85 19.19 -9.35 6.17
C GLU A 85 20.64 -9.74 5.90
N ALA A 86 20.97 -11.03 6.02
CA ALA A 86 22.30 -11.54 5.70
C ALA A 86 22.69 -11.31 4.23
N SER A 87 21.75 -11.57 3.31
CA SER A 87 21.97 -11.30 1.87
C SER A 87 22.23 -9.82 1.62
N GLN A 88 21.49 -8.92 2.28
CA GLN A 88 21.65 -7.47 2.16
C GLN A 88 23.00 -7.00 2.70
N ILE A 89 23.40 -7.46 3.88
CA ILE A 89 24.72 -7.16 4.49
C ILE A 89 25.86 -7.59 3.57
N ALA A 90 25.73 -8.77 2.96
CA ALA A 90 26.74 -9.33 2.07
C ALA A 90 26.64 -8.81 0.62
N LYS A 91 25.70 -7.91 0.33
CA LYS A 91 25.42 -7.39 -1.02
C LYS A 91 25.16 -8.52 -2.04
N ILE A 92 24.50 -9.59 -1.57
CA ILE A 92 24.04 -10.68 -2.44
C ILE A 92 22.65 -10.28 -2.96
N PRO A 93 22.45 -10.22 -4.28
CA PRO A 93 21.15 -9.88 -4.86
C PRO A 93 20.09 -10.87 -4.39
N HIS A 94 19.03 -10.38 -3.77
CA HIS A 94 17.94 -11.18 -3.24
C HIS A 94 16.65 -10.42 -3.34
N GLN A 95 15.68 -10.95 -4.11
CA GLN A 95 14.38 -10.31 -4.32
C GLN A 95 13.56 -10.31 -3.03
N ALA A 96 12.95 -9.17 -2.70
CA ALA A 96 12.08 -9.02 -1.54
C ALA A 96 11.06 -7.89 -1.76
N VAL A 97 10.12 -8.09 -2.67
CA VAL A 97 9.16 -7.06 -3.12
C VAL A 97 8.35 -6.44 -1.98
N CYS A 98 8.01 -7.19 -0.94
CA CYS A 98 7.30 -6.63 0.23
C CYS A 98 8.24 -5.96 1.27
N GLY A 99 9.53 -5.81 0.97
CA GLY A 99 10.51 -5.24 1.91
C GLY A 99 10.72 -6.08 3.18
N GLY A 100 10.56 -7.41 3.10
CA GLY A 100 10.83 -8.31 4.24
C GLY A 100 9.66 -8.54 5.20
N LYS A 101 8.46 -8.08 4.89
CA LYS A 101 7.29 -8.15 5.77
C LYS A 101 6.59 -9.52 5.83
N GLY A 102 7.09 -10.55 5.11
CA GLY A 102 6.48 -11.88 5.08
C GLY A 102 5.15 -11.96 4.30
N ARG A 103 4.83 -10.95 3.50
CA ARG A 103 3.55 -10.81 2.78
C ARG A 103 3.62 -11.18 1.30
N CYS A 104 4.79 -11.60 0.82
CA CYS A 104 4.99 -12.15 -0.54
C CYS A 104 5.92 -13.36 -0.48
N THR A 105 6.09 -14.03 -1.60
CA THR A 105 6.98 -15.20 -1.72
C THR A 105 8.22 -14.93 -2.57
N THR A 106 8.49 -13.66 -2.93
CA THR A 106 9.61 -13.33 -3.82
C THR A 106 10.97 -13.56 -3.18
N CYS A 107 11.06 -13.52 -1.84
CA CYS A 107 12.28 -13.83 -1.10
C CYS A 107 12.43 -15.32 -0.75
N ARG A 108 11.72 -16.21 -1.45
CA ARG A 108 11.80 -17.65 -1.16
C ARG A 108 13.16 -18.23 -1.49
N ILE A 109 13.61 -19.09 -0.59
CA ILE A 109 14.86 -19.84 -0.68
C ILE A 109 14.56 -21.32 -0.53
N LYS A 110 15.38 -22.16 -1.15
CA LYS A 110 15.47 -23.57 -0.81
C LYS A 110 16.56 -23.75 0.22
N VAL A 111 16.27 -24.44 1.31
CA VAL A 111 17.29 -24.84 2.28
C VAL A 111 17.92 -26.12 1.80
N ILE A 112 19.22 -26.10 1.54
CA ILE A 112 20.00 -27.24 1.04
C ILE A 112 20.47 -28.11 2.18
N SER A 113 20.99 -27.48 3.25
CA SER A 113 21.44 -28.17 4.45
C SER A 113 21.40 -27.25 5.67
N SER A 114 21.30 -27.81 6.86
CA SER A 114 21.30 -27.05 8.12
C SER A 114 22.03 -27.82 9.21
N LYS A 115 22.90 -27.16 9.97
CA LYS A 115 23.46 -27.68 11.22
C LYS A 115 22.48 -27.45 12.36
N GLY A 116 21.59 -28.40 12.57
CA GLY A 116 20.57 -28.39 13.61
C GLY A 116 19.18 -28.09 13.10
N PRO A 117 18.16 -28.16 13.98
CA PRO A 117 16.79 -27.94 13.58
C PRO A 117 16.51 -26.49 13.19
N LEU A 118 15.83 -26.31 12.07
CA LEU A 118 15.35 -25.00 11.67
C LEU A 118 14.14 -24.60 12.51
N PRO A 119 13.97 -23.30 12.83
CA PRO A 119 12.75 -22.84 13.48
C PRO A 119 11.55 -23.08 12.57
N SER A 120 10.41 -23.45 13.18
CA SER A 120 9.14 -23.60 12.46
C SER A 120 8.73 -22.28 11.80
N PRO A 121 8.04 -22.32 10.64
CA PRO A 121 7.48 -21.14 10.03
C PRO A 121 6.59 -20.35 10.99
N ASN A 122 6.77 -19.05 11.06
CA ASN A 122 5.85 -18.21 11.80
C ASN A 122 4.51 -18.04 11.07
N SER A 123 3.53 -17.40 11.69
CA SER A 123 2.17 -17.26 11.13
C SER A 123 2.13 -16.52 9.78
N TYR A 124 3.03 -15.59 9.54
CA TYR A 124 3.12 -14.86 8.26
C TYR A 124 3.71 -15.75 7.15
N GLU A 125 4.80 -16.44 7.47
CA GLU A 125 5.44 -17.36 6.55
C GLU A 125 4.53 -18.54 6.21
N ALA A 126 3.90 -19.15 7.22
CA ALA A 126 2.99 -20.27 7.04
C ALA A 126 1.83 -19.91 6.09
N ARG A 127 1.16 -18.76 6.30
CA ARG A 127 0.09 -18.28 5.42
C ARG A 127 0.56 -18.03 3.99
N ALA A 128 1.76 -17.46 3.81
CA ALA A 128 2.28 -17.17 2.48
C ALA A 128 2.64 -18.44 1.72
N ILE A 129 3.21 -19.45 2.40
CA ILE A 129 3.57 -20.74 1.84
C ILE A 129 2.30 -21.53 1.47
N ASP A 130 1.32 -21.59 2.37
CA ASP A 130 0.05 -22.32 2.18
C ASP A 130 -0.75 -21.73 1.01
N ARG A 131 -0.84 -20.39 0.92
CA ARG A 131 -1.57 -19.71 -0.17
C ARG A 131 -1.03 -20.06 -1.56
N VAL A 132 0.27 -20.30 -1.68
CA VAL A 132 0.94 -20.56 -2.98
C VAL A 132 1.16 -22.06 -3.22
N GLY A 133 0.83 -22.92 -2.24
CA GLY A 133 1.01 -24.36 -2.34
C GLY A 133 2.47 -24.77 -2.48
N ILE A 134 3.39 -24.09 -1.78
CA ILE A 134 4.82 -24.41 -1.82
C ILE A 134 5.10 -25.54 -0.86
N GLU A 135 5.58 -26.66 -1.39
CA GLU A 135 5.94 -27.85 -0.61
C GLU A 135 7.46 -27.97 -0.45
N GLY A 136 7.88 -28.71 0.60
CA GLY A 136 9.25 -29.12 0.83
C GLY A 136 10.11 -28.11 1.61
N ASP A 137 11.43 -28.12 1.35
CA ASP A 137 12.42 -27.34 2.10
C ASP A 137 12.49 -25.86 1.71
N VAL A 138 11.37 -25.30 1.24
CA VAL A 138 11.30 -23.89 0.82
C VAL A 138 10.84 -23.02 1.98
N ARG A 139 11.55 -21.95 2.23
CA ARG A 139 11.32 -21.00 3.31
C ARG A 139 11.36 -19.54 2.78
N LEU A 140 10.79 -18.62 3.53
CA LEU A 140 10.94 -17.19 3.23
C LEU A 140 12.19 -16.63 3.90
N ALA A 141 13.16 -16.15 3.10
CA ALA A 141 14.41 -15.62 3.62
C ALA A 141 14.23 -14.48 4.64
N CYS A 142 13.20 -13.69 4.50
CA CYS A 142 12.90 -12.59 5.44
C CYS A 142 12.38 -13.07 6.80
N GLN A 143 11.83 -14.28 6.88
CA GLN A 143 11.26 -14.82 8.10
C GLN A 143 12.16 -15.89 8.75
N LEU A 144 12.97 -16.58 7.97
CA LEU A 144 13.87 -17.61 8.48
C LEU A 144 15.06 -16.99 9.21
N ARG A 145 15.14 -17.24 10.52
CA ARG A 145 16.25 -16.87 11.43
C ARG A 145 16.93 -18.15 11.92
N PRO A 146 17.94 -18.67 11.23
CA PRO A 146 18.57 -19.92 11.60
C PRO A 146 19.32 -19.82 12.92
N LYS A 147 19.36 -20.95 13.66
CA LYS A 147 20.08 -21.05 14.93
C LYS A 147 21.49 -21.66 14.79
N GLY A 148 21.79 -22.24 13.62
CA GLY A 148 23.06 -22.87 13.27
C GLY A 148 23.43 -22.56 11.82
N ASP A 149 24.60 -23.05 11.39
CA ASP A 149 25.04 -22.88 10.01
C ASP A 149 24.05 -23.49 9.03
N VAL A 150 23.82 -22.81 7.91
CA VAL A 150 22.82 -23.20 6.91
C VAL A 150 23.33 -22.93 5.50
N SER A 151 23.03 -23.83 4.57
CA SER A 151 23.24 -23.62 3.14
C SER A 151 21.92 -23.37 2.46
N VAL A 152 21.80 -22.28 1.69
CA VAL A 152 20.56 -21.84 1.06
C VAL A 152 20.79 -21.48 -0.41
N MET A 153 19.72 -21.62 -1.19
CA MET A 153 19.68 -21.22 -2.60
C MET A 153 18.47 -20.31 -2.83
N PRO A 154 18.66 -19.03 -3.18
CA PRO A 154 17.58 -18.16 -3.64
C PRO A 154 16.88 -18.76 -4.87
N LEU A 155 15.54 -18.83 -4.84
CA LEU A 155 14.76 -19.42 -5.93
C LEU A 155 14.30 -18.38 -6.95
N VAL A 156 14.28 -17.11 -6.59
CA VAL A 156 13.97 -16.01 -7.49
C VAL A 156 15.25 -15.26 -7.81
N ASN A 157 15.68 -15.38 -9.07
CA ASN A 157 16.92 -14.75 -9.51
C ASN A 157 16.65 -13.29 -9.88
N PRO A 158 17.34 -12.32 -9.25
CA PRO A 158 17.22 -10.91 -9.58
C PRO A 158 17.76 -10.54 -10.97
N GLU A 159 18.66 -11.36 -11.54
CA GLU A 159 19.23 -11.08 -12.88
C GLU A 159 18.21 -11.23 -14.01
N ASN A 160 17.17 -12.05 -13.83
CA ASN A 160 16.08 -12.23 -14.80
C ASN A 160 14.91 -11.27 -14.59
N SER A 161 14.90 -10.54 -13.48
CA SER A 161 13.87 -9.57 -13.13
C SER A 161 14.50 -8.17 -13.09
N LEU A 162 14.29 -7.36 -14.14
CA LEU A 162 14.33 -5.89 -14.08
C LEU A 162 15.60 -5.24 -13.47
N ALA A 163 16.74 -5.93 -13.41
CA ALA A 163 18.00 -5.45 -12.84
C ALA A 163 18.65 -4.26 -13.59
N ARG A 164 17.89 -3.55 -14.44
CA ARG A 164 18.29 -2.29 -15.08
C ARG A 164 17.52 -1.08 -14.57
N ALA A 165 16.61 -1.24 -13.62
CA ALA A 165 16.03 -0.12 -12.90
C ALA A 165 17.01 0.30 -11.80
N THR A 166 17.51 1.50 -11.87
CA THR A 166 18.55 2.08 -11.01
C THR A 166 18.16 2.23 -9.54
N ASP A 167 16.95 1.81 -9.16
CA ASP A 167 16.50 1.87 -7.77
C ASP A 167 15.55 0.71 -7.44
N LEU A 168 16.07 -0.35 -6.81
CA LEU A 168 15.29 -1.49 -6.33
C LEU A 168 14.28 -1.10 -5.23
N SER A 169 14.48 0.03 -4.56
CA SER A 169 13.56 0.54 -3.55
C SER A 169 12.28 1.12 -4.18
N ALA A 170 12.38 1.64 -5.40
CA ALA A 170 11.23 2.15 -6.16
C ALA A 170 10.33 1.03 -6.72
N LEU A 171 10.86 -0.20 -6.86
CA LEU A 171 10.09 -1.37 -7.33
C LEU A 171 9.41 -2.12 -6.17
N SER A 172 9.71 -1.78 -4.92
CA SER A 172 9.02 -2.35 -3.77
C SER A 172 7.64 -1.73 -3.65
N GLY A 173 6.60 -2.51 -3.95
CA GLY A 173 5.22 -2.08 -3.75
C GLY A 173 4.97 -1.71 -2.29
N LYS A 174 4.26 -0.60 -2.07
CA LYS A 174 3.82 -0.16 -0.76
C LYS A 174 2.37 -0.60 -0.56
N GLU A 175 2.06 -1.14 0.60
CA GLU A 175 0.68 -1.33 1.00
C GLU A 175 0.06 0.00 1.36
N LYS A 176 -1.08 0.27 0.75
CA LYS A 176 -1.91 1.43 1.01
C LYS A 176 -3.37 1.04 1.13
N GLU A 177 -4.07 1.74 1.98
CA GLU A 177 -5.53 1.75 2.00
C GLU A 177 -6.05 2.58 0.83
N THR A 178 -6.79 1.95 -0.08
CA THR A 178 -7.28 2.60 -1.29
C THR A 178 -8.76 2.38 -1.49
N ALA A 179 -9.47 3.38 -1.99
CA ALA A 179 -10.75 3.18 -2.64
C ALA A 179 -10.54 3.21 -4.17
N ILE A 180 -11.21 2.31 -4.86
CA ILE A 180 -11.02 2.07 -6.30
C ILE A 180 -12.38 2.26 -6.96
N LEU A 181 -12.41 3.13 -7.97
CA LEU A 181 -13.56 3.39 -8.81
C LEU A 181 -13.30 2.89 -10.22
N PHE A 182 -14.17 2.02 -10.71
CA PHE A 182 -14.29 1.68 -12.11
C PHE A 182 -15.49 2.41 -12.71
N VAL A 183 -15.32 2.95 -13.90
CA VAL A 183 -16.40 3.54 -14.73
C VAL A 183 -16.29 2.95 -16.11
N ASP A 184 -17.38 2.47 -16.68
CA ASP A 184 -17.39 1.85 -18.02
C ASP A 184 -18.64 2.28 -18.81
N LEU A 185 -18.51 2.42 -20.11
CA LEU A 185 -19.65 2.77 -20.96
C LEU A 185 -20.53 1.56 -21.23
N ARG A 186 -21.80 1.79 -21.36
CA ARG A 186 -22.75 0.77 -21.78
C ARG A 186 -22.88 0.70 -23.28
N ASP A 187 -22.91 -0.53 -23.79
CA ASP A 187 -23.10 -0.77 -25.24
C ASP A 187 -22.08 -0.06 -26.14
N PHE A 188 -20.87 0.20 -25.64
CA PHE A 188 -19.82 0.90 -26.38
C PHE A 188 -19.50 0.24 -27.71
N THR A 189 -19.50 -1.09 -27.78
CA THR A 189 -19.32 -1.83 -29.05
C THR A 189 -20.34 -1.41 -30.09
N LYS A 190 -21.62 -1.29 -29.72
CA LYS A 190 -22.66 -0.83 -30.64
C LYS A 190 -22.46 0.61 -31.06
N LEU A 191 -22.05 1.47 -30.11
CA LEU A 191 -21.74 2.87 -30.39
C LEU A 191 -20.57 2.97 -31.38
N SER A 192 -19.52 2.17 -31.20
CA SER A 192 -18.35 2.15 -32.08
C SER A 192 -18.63 1.55 -33.45
N GLU A 193 -19.55 0.61 -33.58
CA GLU A 193 -19.97 0.05 -34.88
C GLU A 193 -20.84 1.02 -35.69
N LYS A 194 -21.62 1.85 -35.00
CA LYS A 194 -22.56 2.79 -35.62
C LYS A 194 -21.89 4.11 -36.08
N ASN A 195 -20.82 4.52 -35.42
CA ASN A 195 -20.15 5.79 -35.66
C ASN A 195 -18.81 5.62 -36.39
N LEU A 196 -18.34 6.67 -37.05
CA LEU A 196 -17.00 6.67 -37.64
C LEU A 196 -15.91 6.65 -36.53
N ALA A 197 -14.78 6.03 -36.83
CA ALA A 197 -13.70 5.86 -35.83
C ALA A 197 -13.24 7.19 -35.20
N TYR A 198 -13.21 8.27 -35.95
CA TYR A 198 -12.84 9.60 -35.45
C TYR A 198 -13.92 10.19 -34.53
N ASP A 199 -15.19 9.94 -34.81
CA ASP A 199 -16.31 10.38 -33.97
C ASP A 199 -16.28 9.61 -32.63
N VAL A 200 -15.99 8.30 -32.66
CA VAL A 200 -15.82 7.47 -31.44
C VAL A 200 -14.67 8.02 -30.58
N VAL A 201 -13.52 8.38 -31.19
CA VAL A 201 -12.41 8.99 -30.46
C VAL A 201 -12.81 10.34 -29.85
N TYR A 202 -13.58 11.16 -30.57
CA TYR A 202 -14.06 12.43 -30.05
C TYR A 202 -14.99 12.25 -28.86
N ILE A 203 -15.97 11.32 -28.96
CA ILE A 203 -16.91 10.97 -27.88
C ILE A 203 -16.15 10.48 -26.64
N LEU A 204 -15.21 9.55 -26.83
CA LEU A 204 -14.38 9.03 -25.74
C LEU A 204 -13.57 10.14 -25.06
N ASN A 205 -12.94 11.03 -25.82
CA ASN A 205 -12.16 12.12 -25.25
C ASN A 205 -13.01 13.11 -24.45
N LYS A 206 -14.23 13.40 -24.88
CA LYS A 206 -15.19 14.20 -24.09
C LYS A 206 -15.54 13.49 -22.78
N TYR A 207 -15.92 12.22 -22.86
CA TYR A 207 -16.23 11.39 -21.70
C TYR A 207 -15.04 11.31 -20.71
N TYR A 208 -13.83 10.98 -21.18
CA TYR A 208 -12.63 10.95 -20.35
C TYR A 208 -12.33 12.30 -19.72
N SER A 209 -12.53 13.40 -20.45
CA SER A 209 -12.29 14.73 -19.91
C SER A 209 -13.26 15.10 -18.79
N VAL A 210 -14.53 14.71 -18.92
CA VAL A 210 -15.53 14.93 -17.86
C VAL A 210 -15.19 14.11 -16.64
N CYS A 211 -15.02 12.79 -16.79
CA CYS A 211 -14.74 11.90 -15.68
C CYS A 211 -13.40 12.23 -15.01
N GLY A 212 -12.34 12.49 -15.80
CA GLY A 212 -11.01 12.78 -15.28
C GLY A 212 -10.97 14.02 -14.41
N LYS A 213 -11.56 15.13 -14.88
CA LYS A 213 -11.65 16.38 -14.09
C LYS A 213 -12.39 16.17 -12.76
N ILE A 214 -13.46 15.39 -12.77
CA ILE A 214 -14.24 15.11 -11.56
C ILE A 214 -13.44 14.25 -10.60
N ILE A 215 -12.78 13.20 -11.08
CA ILE A 215 -11.94 12.32 -10.26
C ILE A 215 -10.83 13.14 -9.59
N GLU A 216 -10.08 13.94 -10.36
CA GLU A 216 -9.00 14.78 -9.85
C GLU A 216 -9.50 15.84 -8.85
N SER A 217 -10.62 16.49 -9.13
CA SER A 217 -11.21 17.49 -8.22
C SER A 217 -11.73 16.89 -6.90
N ASN A 218 -11.91 15.57 -6.83
CA ASN A 218 -12.26 14.85 -5.61
C ASN A 218 -11.07 14.05 -5.05
N SER A 219 -9.85 14.54 -5.25
CA SER A 219 -8.61 13.94 -4.72
C SER A 219 -8.35 12.50 -5.17
N GLY A 220 -8.93 12.10 -6.29
CA GLY A 220 -8.63 10.85 -6.96
C GLY A 220 -7.55 11.05 -8.02
N ARG A 221 -6.88 9.98 -8.41
CA ARG A 221 -5.98 9.95 -9.57
C ARG A 221 -6.45 8.93 -10.59
N LEU A 222 -6.31 9.27 -11.85
CA LEU A 222 -6.51 8.32 -12.94
C LEU A 222 -5.36 7.31 -12.95
N ASP A 223 -5.68 6.02 -12.93
CA ASP A 223 -4.68 4.96 -13.02
C ASP A 223 -4.45 4.57 -14.49
N LYS A 224 -5.51 4.19 -15.17
CA LYS A 224 -5.46 3.80 -16.59
C LYS A 224 -6.83 3.87 -17.24
N PHE A 225 -6.79 3.93 -18.59
CA PHE A 225 -7.93 3.67 -19.45
C PHE A 225 -7.87 2.23 -19.96
N ILE A 226 -8.99 1.53 -19.97
CA ILE A 226 -9.12 0.13 -20.41
C ILE A 226 -10.23 0.08 -21.45
N GLY A 227 -9.88 0.34 -22.72
CA GLY A 227 -10.89 0.55 -23.75
C GLY A 227 -11.70 1.80 -23.45
N ASP A 228 -13.00 1.67 -23.27
CA ASP A 228 -13.93 2.71 -22.81
C ASP A 228 -14.01 2.85 -21.29
N GLY A 229 -13.37 1.95 -20.57
CA GLY A 229 -13.33 1.94 -19.11
C GLY A 229 -12.28 2.88 -18.52
N ILE A 230 -12.58 3.42 -17.34
CA ILE A 230 -11.69 4.25 -16.53
C ILE A 230 -11.46 3.54 -15.19
N MET A 231 -10.22 3.43 -14.79
CA MET A 231 -9.85 3.05 -13.44
C MET A 231 -9.27 4.23 -12.71
N ALA A 232 -9.83 4.57 -11.55
CA ALA A 232 -9.36 5.64 -10.67
C ALA A 232 -9.10 5.13 -9.26
N ILE A 233 -8.15 5.78 -8.58
CA ILE A 233 -7.67 5.42 -7.26
C ILE A 233 -7.76 6.63 -6.35
N PHE A 234 -8.24 6.40 -5.13
CA PHE A 234 -8.29 7.37 -4.05
C PHE A 234 -7.44 6.81 -2.92
N ASP A 235 -6.24 7.35 -2.72
CA ASP A 235 -5.22 6.84 -1.81
C ASP A 235 -4.56 7.95 -0.99
N SER A 236 -5.33 8.99 -0.66
CA SER A 236 -4.86 10.09 0.18
C SER A 236 -4.44 9.61 1.57
N GLU A 237 -3.56 10.36 2.20
CA GLU A 237 -3.07 10.05 3.57
C GLU A 237 -4.12 10.29 4.66
N ASN A 238 -5.29 10.84 4.31
CA ASN A 238 -6.39 11.12 5.24
C ASN A 238 -7.17 9.86 5.68
N GLY A 239 -6.77 8.69 5.18
CA GLY A 239 -7.32 7.40 5.59
C GLY A 239 -8.49 6.91 4.75
N MET A 240 -8.89 5.65 5.02
CA MET A 240 -9.87 4.91 4.23
C MET A 240 -11.22 5.61 4.15
N GLY A 241 -11.71 6.17 5.25
CA GLY A 241 -13.00 6.86 5.28
C GLY A 241 -13.08 8.03 4.31
N GLU A 242 -12.03 8.86 4.26
CA GLU A 242 -11.96 9.99 3.34
C GLU A 242 -11.79 9.52 1.89
N ASN A 243 -11.00 8.49 1.65
CA ASN A 243 -10.83 7.90 0.33
C ASN A 243 -12.16 7.35 -0.21
N CYS A 244 -12.95 6.67 0.63
CA CYS A 244 -14.28 6.19 0.26
C CYS A 244 -15.25 7.34 -0.03
N LYS A 245 -15.28 8.38 0.81
CA LYS A 245 -16.12 9.58 0.58
C LYS A 245 -15.78 10.25 -0.75
N ASN A 246 -14.50 10.44 -1.01
CA ASN A 246 -14.04 11.07 -2.24
C ASN A 246 -14.40 10.26 -3.48
N ALA A 247 -14.29 8.92 -3.42
CA ALA A 247 -14.70 8.03 -4.50
C ALA A 247 -16.21 8.10 -4.77
N VAL A 248 -17.04 8.10 -3.72
CA VAL A 248 -18.49 8.21 -3.84
C VAL A 248 -18.91 9.59 -4.33
N ASN A 249 -18.28 10.66 -3.83
CA ASN A 249 -18.51 12.03 -4.33
C ASN A 249 -18.18 12.15 -5.82
N ALA A 250 -17.07 11.56 -6.25
CA ALA A 250 -16.69 11.52 -7.66
C ALA A 250 -17.76 10.80 -8.48
N ALA A 251 -18.22 9.64 -8.04
CA ALA A 251 -19.27 8.88 -8.74
C ALA A 251 -20.59 9.66 -8.83
N SER A 252 -21.02 10.32 -7.73
CA SER A 252 -22.21 11.16 -7.73
C SER A 252 -22.10 12.32 -8.73
N LYS A 253 -20.98 13.03 -8.74
CA LYS A 253 -20.72 14.14 -9.68
C LYS A 253 -20.56 13.67 -11.12
N ILE A 254 -19.99 12.48 -11.36
CA ILE A 254 -19.94 11.88 -12.69
C ILE A 254 -21.37 11.67 -13.19
N SER A 255 -22.24 11.04 -12.38
CA SER A 255 -23.66 10.85 -12.75
C SER A 255 -24.36 12.15 -13.10
N GLU A 256 -24.15 13.21 -12.33
CA GLU A 256 -24.74 14.53 -12.59
C GLU A 256 -24.22 15.13 -13.91
N ASN A 257 -22.91 15.13 -14.13
CA ASN A 257 -22.29 15.75 -15.31
C ASN A 257 -22.51 14.94 -16.59
N MET A 258 -22.69 13.63 -16.50
CA MET A 258 -23.06 12.80 -17.65
C MET A 258 -24.44 13.16 -18.22
N LYS A 259 -25.36 13.71 -17.43
CA LYS A 259 -26.63 14.23 -17.92
C LYS A 259 -26.42 15.43 -18.86
N SER A 260 -25.49 16.33 -18.52
CA SER A 260 -25.11 17.46 -19.38
C SER A 260 -24.40 17.00 -20.66
N LEU A 261 -23.43 16.07 -20.51
CA LEU A 261 -22.74 15.48 -21.64
C LEU A 261 -23.70 14.77 -22.60
N ASN A 262 -24.68 14.04 -22.09
CA ASN A 262 -25.71 13.40 -22.91
C ASN A 262 -26.56 14.42 -23.68
N GLY A 263 -26.86 15.59 -23.09
CA GLY A 263 -27.52 16.68 -23.80
C GLY A 263 -26.73 17.14 -25.03
N GLU A 264 -25.41 17.31 -24.89
CA GLU A 264 -24.52 17.66 -26.01
C GLU A 264 -24.43 16.53 -27.05
N MET A 265 -24.18 15.29 -26.60
CA MET A 265 -24.05 14.13 -27.49
C MET A 265 -25.31 13.85 -28.30
N LYS A 266 -26.49 14.06 -27.69
CA LYS A 266 -27.75 13.89 -28.37
C LYS A 266 -27.93 14.89 -29.52
N ILE A 267 -27.44 16.11 -29.37
CA ILE A 267 -27.48 17.15 -30.40
C ILE A 267 -26.43 16.87 -31.50
N GLU A 268 -25.20 16.52 -31.09
CA GLU A 268 -24.07 16.38 -32.04
C GLU A 268 -24.10 15.04 -32.81
N PHE A 269 -24.50 13.94 -32.14
CA PHE A 269 -24.38 12.57 -32.66
C PHE A 269 -25.67 11.75 -32.61
N SER A 270 -26.76 12.29 -32.07
CA SER A 270 -28.00 11.57 -31.80
C SER A 270 -27.79 10.31 -30.89
N GLU A 271 -26.78 10.35 -30.05
CA GLU A 271 -26.39 9.25 -29.14
C GLU A 271 -26.70 9.59 -27.68
N ASP A 272 -26.98 8.54 -26.91
CA ASP A 272 -27.22 8.61 -25.47
C ASP A 272 -26.20 7.70 -24.78
N ILE A 273 -25.24 8.32 -24.09
CA ILE A 273 -24.15 7.61 -23.43
C ILE A 273 -24.64 7.11 -22.07
N ARG A 274 -24.76 5.79 -21.93
CA ARG A 274 -25.02 5.13 -20.65
C ARG A 274 -23.73 4.57 -20.08
N PHE A 275 -23.66 4.50 -18.77
CA PHE A 275 -22.45 4.09 -18.05
C PHE A 275 -22.80 3.26 -16.82
N GLY A 276 -21.80 2.56 -16.28
CA GLY A 276 -21.83 1.90 -15.00
C GLY A 276 -20.61 2.24 -14.19
N MET A 277 -20.75 2.24 -12.86
CA MET A 277 -19.68 2.52 -11.92
C MET A 277 -19.65 1.47 -10.81
N GLY A 278 -18.43 1.06 -10.42
CA GLY A 278 -18.24 0.14 -9.30
C GLY A 278 -17.22 0.71 -8.32
N ILE A 279 -17.52 0.72 -7.02
CA ILE A 279 -16.58 1.17 -5.99
C ILE A 279 -16.38 0.06 -4.96
N HIS A 280 -15.12 -0.27 -4.72
CA HIS A 280 -14.69 -1.08 -3.60
C HIS A 280 -13.45 -0.49 -2.96
N ALA A 281 -13.20 -0.82 -1.70
CA ALA A 281 -12.07 -0.29 -0.95
C ALA A 281 -11.41 -1.38 -0.10
N GLY A 282 -10.13 -1.19 0.16
CA GLY A 282 -9.35 -2.10 0.99
C GLY A 282 -7.85 -1.89 0.81
N GLU A 283 -7.06 -2.71 1.49
CA GLU A 283 -5.60 -2.70 1.34
C GLU A 283 -5.20 -3.19 -0.06
N THR A 284 -4.35 -2.42 -0.72
CA THR A 284 -3.76 -2.76 -2.02
C THR A 284 -2.26 -2.52 -2.02
N ILE A 285 -1.58 -3.06 -3.02
CA ILE A 285 -0.17 -2.80 -3.23
C ILE A 285 -0.04 -1.76 -4.35
N VAL A 286 0.44 -0.58 -3.99
CA VAL A 286 0.77 0.50 -4.93
C VAL A 286 2.24 0.41 -5.26
N GLY A 287 2.60 0.40 -6.54
CA GLY A 287 4.00 0.34 -6.95
C GLY A 287 4.20 0.48 -8.45
N LEU A 288 5.45 0.65 -8.84
CA LEU A 288 5.84 0.69 -10.25
C LEU A 288 5.75 -0.72 -10.86
N MET A 289 4.97 -0.85 -11.91
CA MET A 289 4.80 -2.10 -12.66
C MET A 289 5.04 -1.86 -14.14
N GLY A 290 5.77 -2.76 -14.79
CA GLY A 290 6.06 -2.60 -16.20
C GLY A 290 7.22 -3.44 -16.67
N TYR A 291 7.66 -3.16 -17.91
CA TYR A 291 8.77 -3.85 -18.56
C TYR A 291 9.67 -2.86 -19.33
N GLY A 292 10.97 -3.06 -19.25
CA GLY A 292 11.96 -2.29 -20.01
C GLY A 292 12.02 -0.83 -19.58
N LYS A 293 11.57 0.08 -20.43
CA LYS A 293 11.49 1.54 -20.17
C LYS A 293 10.09 2.01 -19.81
N THR A 294 9.10 1.13 -19.87
CA THR A 294 7.69 1.46 -19.63
C THR A 294 7.29 0.97 -18.26
N PHE A 295 7.34 1.85 -17.28
CA PHE A 295 6.85 1.63 -15.93
C PHE A 295 5.73 2.59 -15.63
N THR A 296 4.67 2.08 -15.01
CA THR A 296 3.53 2.88 -14.55
C THR A 296 3.30 2.57 -13.07
N GLU A 297 3.13 3.60 -12.27
CA GLU A 297 2.67 3.42 -10.91
C GLU A 297 1.19 3.02 -10.96
N THR A 298 0.87 1.87 -10.42
CA THR A 298 -0.49 1.31 -10.40
C THR A 298 -0.73 0.50 -9.14
N VAL A 299 -1.97 0.05 -8.96
CA VAL A 299 -2.37 -0.78 -7.82
C VAL A 299 -2.64 -2.20 -8.24
N VAL A 300 -2.29 -3.14 -7.36
CA VAL A 300 -2.62 -4.56 -7.50
C VAL A 300 -3.18 -5.08 -6.19
N GLY A 301 -4.20 -5.91 -6.29
CA GLY A 301 -4.82 -6.59 -5.15
C GLY A 301 -6.18 -7.13 -5.52
N ASP A 302 -6.72 -8.00 -4.67
CA ASP A 302 -8.05 -8.57 -4.85
C ASP A 302 -9.13 -7.48 -4.90
N ASN A 303 -8.95 -6.42 -4.11
CA ASN A 303 -9.87 -5.27 -4.04
C ASN A 303 -10.04 -4.55 -5.38
N VAL A 304 -9.01 -4.55 -6.25
CA VAL A 304 -9.10 -4.02 -7.62
C VAL A 304 -10.07 -4.85 -8.46
N ASN A 305 -9.93 -6.18 -8.38
CA ASN A 305 -10.79 -7.10 -9.11
C ASN A 305 -12.24 -7.02 -8.62
N ILE A 306 -12.45 -6.85 -7.32
CA ILE A 306 -13.79 -6.67 -6.75
C ILE A 306 -14.43 -5.39 -7.30
N ALA A 307 -13.73 -4.26 -7.28
CA ALA A 307 -14.27 -3.01 -7.81
C ALA A 307 -14.69 -3.12 -9.29
N SER A 308 -13.87 -3.78 -10.12
CA SER A 308 -14.22 -4.09 -11.52
C SER A 308 -15.48 -4.97 -11.62
N ARG A 309 -15.62 -6.00 -10.75
CA ARG A 309 -16.80 -6.85 -10.73
C ARG A 309 -18.07 -6.12 -10.28
N LEU A 310 -17.93 -5.18 -9.36
CA LEU A 310 -19.06 -4.33 -8.94
C LEU A 310 -19.54 -3.44 -10.10
N GLU A 311 -18.62 -2.92 -10.91
CA GLU A 311 -19.00 -2.21 -12.15
C GLU A 311 -19.79 -3.15 -13.08
N GLU A 312 -19.29 -4.36 -13.36
CA GLU A 312 -20.00 -5.34 -14.21
C GLU A 312 -21.41 -5.64 -13.70
N LEU A 313 -21.61 -5.73 -12.38
CA LEU A 313 -22.92 -6.01 -11.76
C LEU A 313 -23.93 -4.89 -12.00
N THR A 314 -23.51 -3.67 -12.26
CA THR A 314 -24.43 -2.57 -12.60
C THR A 314 -25.31 -2.89 -13.79
N LYS A 315 -24.86 -3.80 -14.70
CA LYS A 315 -25.66 -4.29 -15.84
C LYS A 315 -26.86 -5.10 -15.35
N SER A 316 -26.63 -6.01 -14.43
CA SER A 316 -27.66 -6.93 -13.89
C SER A 316 -28.68 -6.18 -13.02
N TYR A 317 -28.22 -5.17 -12.28
CA TYR A 317 -29.08 -4.35 -11.40
C TYR A 317 -29.73 -3.16 -12.13
N THR A 318 -29.40 -2.92 -13.39
CA THR A 318 -29.87 -1.75 -14.14
C THR A 318 -29.62 -0.45 -13.34
N SER A 319 -28.43 -0.34 -12.76
CA SER A 319 -28.01 0.75 -11.89
C SER A 319 -26.83 1.52 -12.47
N GLU A 320 -26.64 2.76 -12.09
CA GLU A 320 -25.47 3.55 -12.46
C GLU A 320 -24.26 3.21 -11.58
N LEU A 321 -24.50 2.81 -10.31
CA LEU A 321 -23.44 2.57 -9.34
C LEU A 321 -23.74 1.35 -8.49
N VAL A 322 -22.73 0.52 -8.28
CA VAL A 322 -22.72 -0.54 -7.27
C VAL A 322 -21.52 -0.33 -6.34
N ILE A 323 -21.79 -0.29 -5.04
CA ILE A 323 -20.76 -0.16 -4.01
C ILE A 323 -20.81 -1.33 -3.05
N SER A 324 -19.66 -1.70 -2.48
CA SER A 324 -19.66 -2.66 -1.38
C SER A 324 -20.13 -2.01 -0.08
N LYS A 325 -20.72 -2.81 0.82
CA LYS A 325 -21.08 -2.38 2.17
C LYS A 325 -19.90 -1.74 2.91
N TYR A 326 -18.71 -2.27 2.75
CA TYR A 326 -17.51 -1.70 3.35
C TYR A 326 -17.28 -0.25 2.94
N VAL A 327 -17.45 0.08 1.65
CA VAL A 327 -17.35 1.48 1.17
C VAL A 327 -18.43 2.36 1.80
N ALA A 328 -19.66 1.85 1.88
CA ALA A 328 -20.77 2.58 2.48
C ALA A 328 -20.52 2.92 3.95
N GLU A 329 -20.05 1.95 4.73
CA GLU A 329 -19.71 2.11 6.13
C GLU A 329 -18.53 3.08 6.34
N GLN A 330 -17.46 2.93 5.56
CA GLN A 330 -16.29 3.81 5.66
C GLN A 330 -16.61 5.26 5.25
N ALA A 331 -17.44 5.45 4.24
CA ALA A 331 -17.88 6.77 3.82
C ALA A 331 -18.98 7.36 4.73
N ASN A 332 -19.49 6.59 5.67
CA ASN A 332 -20.61 6.96 6.56
C ASN A 332 -21.87 7.39 5.77
N LEU A 333 -22.22 6.60 4.74
CA LEU A 333 -23.37 6.90 3.88
C LEU A 333 -24.67 6.49 4.57
N ASN A 334 -25.69 7.34 4.44
CA ASN A 334 -27.05 6.91 4.69
C ASN A 334 -27.58 6.24 3.42
N LEU A 335 -27.76 4.94 3.47
CA LEU A 335 -28.30 4.12 2.38
C LEU A 335 -29.73 3.63 2.62
N ASP A 336 -30.46 4.28 3.52
CA ASP A 336 -31.88 4.00 3.74
C ASP A 336 -32.64 4.18 2.43
N GLY A 337 -33.30 3.12 1.95
CA GLY A 337 -34.06 3.11 0.71
C GLY A 337 -33.28 2.68 -0.55
N PHE A 338 -32.00 2.36 -0.45
CA PHE A 338 -31.27 1.74 -1.56
C PHE A 338 -31.33 0.21 -1.47
N ASP A 339 -31.38 -0.43 -2.65
CA ASP A 339 -31.45 -1.89 -2.75
C ASP A 339 -30.09 -2.51 -2.34
N SER A 340 -30.12 -3.44 -1.38
CA SER A 340 -28.95 -4.23 -0.98
C SER A 340 -29.09 -5.69 -1.44
N ASP A 341 -27.97 -6.33 -1.72
CA ASP A 341 -27.93 -7.77 -2.08
C ASP A 341 -26.62 -8.41 -1.59
N LEU A 342 -26.65 -9.73 -1.48
CA LEU A 342 -25.53 -10.55 -1.09
C LEU A 342 -25.01 -11.36 -2.29
N VAL A 343 -23.94 -10.88 -2.91
CA VAL A 343 -23.45 -11.42 -4.18
C VAL A 343 -22.22 -12.30 -4.01
N ASN A 344 -22.15 -13.35 -4.82
CA ASN A 344 -20.96 -14.17 -4.93
C ASN A 344 -20.01 -13.55 -5.97
N ILE A 345 -18.85 -13.12 -5.53
CA ILE A 345 -17.79 -12.61 -6.41
C ILE A 345 -16.89 -13.78 -6.83
N ARG A 346 -16.79 -14.01 -8.13
CA ARG A 346 -15.95 -15.08 -8.68
C ARG A 346 -14.51 -15.00 -8.13
N GLY A 347 -14.05 -16.10 -7.55
CA GLY A 347 -12.72 -16.21 -6.95
C GLY A 347 -12.68 -15.94 -5.44
N ARG A 348 -13.80 -15.56 -4.82
CA ARG A 348 -13.93 -15.46 -3.36
C ARG A 348 -14.78 -16.60 -2.80
N LYS A 349 -14.44 -17.01 -1.56
CA LYS A 349 -15.23 -17.99 -0.81
C LYS A 349 -16.43 -17.37 -0.09
N GLU A 350 -16.31 -16.09 0.26
CA GLU A 350 -17.30 -15.35 1.02
C GLU A 350 -18.13 -14.47 0.09
N ASN A 351 -19.43 -14.40 0.34
CA ASN A 351 -20.31 -13.50 -0.35
C ASN A 351 -20.03 -12.06 0.10
N LEU A 352 -20.24 -11.11 -0.80
CA LEU A 352 -20.05 -9.69 -0.56
C LEU A 352 -21.42 -9.00 -0.51
N GLU A 353 -21.69 -8.28 0.55
CA GLU A 353 -22.88 -7.41 0.63
C GLU A 353 -22.62 -6.11 -0.14
N ILE A 354 -23.53 -5.78 -1.03
CA ILE A 354 -23.45 -4.64 -1.93
C ILE A 354 -24.70 -3.78 -1.86
N PHE A 355 -24.59 -2.54 -2.33
CA PHE A 355 -25.73 -1.65 -2.56
C PHE A 355 -25.75 -1.26 -4.04
N SER A 356 -26.95 -1.37 -4.67
CA SER A 356 -27.16 -0.96 -6.04
C SER A 356 -27.94 0.36 -6.08
N ILE A 357 -27.43 1.32 -6.82
CA ILE A 357 -27.90 2.70 -6.84
C ILE A 357 -28.24 3.07 -8.27
N LYS A 358 -29.55 3.24 -8.54
CA LYS A 358 -30.06 3.48 -9.90
C LYS A 358 -29.59 4.81 -10.47
N ASN A 359 -29.52 5.85 -9.62
CA ASN A 359 -29.05 7.18 -10.00
C ASN A 359 -28.05 7.66 -8.95
N ALA A 360 -26.77 7.63 -9.30
CA ALA A 360 -25.71 7.95 -8.35
C ALA A 360 -25.73 9.43 -7.89
N SER A 361 -26.36 10.33 -8.64
CA SER A 361 -26.52 11.73 -8.22
C SER A 361 -27.48 11.94 -7.02
N GLU A 362 -28.21 10.91 -6.61
CA GLU A 362 -29.11 10.95 -5.43
C GLU A 362 -28.38 10.69 -4.12
N ILE A 363 -27.13 10.21 -4.16
CA ILE A 363 -26.34 9.99 -2.96
C ILE A 363 -26.02 11.34 -2.30
N ARG A 364 -26.32 11.43 -1.01
CA ARG A 364 -25.97 12.57 -0.16
C ARG A 364 -24.91 12.11 0.85
N LEU A 365 -23.80 12.82 0.90
CA LEU A 365 -22.71 12.66 1.86
C LEU A 365 -22.81 13.66 2.99
#